data_5d81c85cae65bed88d0c67a4677b2cb0
#
_entry.id   5d81c85cae65bed88d0c67a4677b2cb0
#
_cell.length_a   1.000
_cell.length_b   1.000
_cell.length_c   1.000
_cell.angle_alpha   90.00
_cell.angle_beta   90.00
_cell.angle_gamma   90.00
#
_symmetry.space_group_name_H-M   'P 1'
#
loop_
_entity.id
_entity.type
_entity.pdbx_description
1 polymer ?
#
loop_
_entity_poly.entity_id
_entity_poly.type
_entity_poly.pdbx_seq_one_letter_code
_entity_poly.pdbx_strand_id
1 'polypeptide(L)'
;LESIIILNDRKSTSILMPDNTLEEVNITYKIPVTIKGDTLVYDADSFKVGTEKKLGDVLKRLPGVEVNADGEIEVEGKKVGKVLVEGKEFFDGDSKIAVQNIPASAIDKIQVLKNFSEVGQLSGVQDNSDNLALNIRLKKGKKNFWFGEINAGFGDNNRFVANPKLFFYSPEYSIN
;
A
#
# COMPACT_ATOMS: atom_id res chain seq x y z
N LEU A 1 -64.26 -65.37 2.74
CA LEU A 1 -63.34 -64.49 2.04
C LEU A 1 -62.80 -63.45 3.05
N GLU A 2 -61.70 -63.75 3.67
CA GLU A 2 -60.99 -62.86 4.62
C GLU A 2 -60.23 -61.76 3.86
N SER A 3 -60.58 -60.51 4.15
CA SER A 3 -59.86 -59.35 3.65
C SER A 3 -58.74 -59.02 4.64
N ILE A 4 -57.48 -59.19 4.18
CA ILE A 4 -56.32 -58.80 4.91
C ILE A 4 -56.13 -57.31 4.80
N ILE A 5 -56.32 -56.59 5.90
CA ILE A 5 -56.02 -55.16 6.00
C ILE A 5 -54.52 -55.04 6.35
N ILE A 6 -53.69 -54.66 5.41
CA ILE A 6 -52.28 -54.33 5.66
C ILE A 6 -52.25 -52.88 6.13
N LEU A 7 -52.12 -52.67 7.43
CA LEU A 7 -51.78 -51.39 8.03
C LEU A 7 -50.31 -51.10 7.78
N ASN A 8 -50.07 -50.25 6.77
CA ASN A 8 -48.72 -49.75 6.48
C ASN A 8 -48.43 -48.57 7.39
N ASP A 9 -47.89 -48.85 8.55
CA ASP A 9 -47.44 -47.84 9.49
C ASP A 9 -46.11 -47.29 9.02
N ARG A 10 -46.16 -46.33 8.09
CA ARG A 10 -44.98 -45.52 7.70
C ARG A 10 -44.78 -44.41 8.72
N LYS A 11 -43.97 -44.69 9.74
CA LYS A 11 -43.38 -43.61 10.53
C LYS A 11 -42.50 -42.77 9.61
N SER A 12 -43.03 -41.64 9.20
CA SER A 12 -42.21 -40.58 8.55
C SER A 12 -41.23 -40.04 9.57
N THR A 13 -40.02 -40.48 9.58
CA THR A 13 -38.94 -39.86 10.32
C THR A 13 -38.47 -38.66 9.47
N SER A 14 -38.95 -37.45 9.81
CA SER A 14 -38.40 -36.23 9.25
C SER A 14 -37.00 -36.02 9.85
N ILE A 15 -36.00 -36.28 9.05
CA ILE A 15 -34.61 -35.90 9.37
C ILE A 15 -34.57 -34.38 9.17
N LEU A 16 -34.58 -33.63 10.28
CA LEU A 16 -34.23 -32.21 10.27
C LEU A 16 -32.74 -32.13 9.94
N MET A 17 -32.43 -31.88 8.67
CA MET A 17 -31.07 -31.47 8.32
C MET A 17 -30.81 -30.09 8.96
N PRO A 18 -29.72 -29.88 9.70
CA PRO A 18 -29.37 -28.56 10.14
C PRO A 18 -29.18 -27.70 8.89
N ASP A 19 -29.82 -26.54 8.90
CA ASP A 19 -29.72 -25.54 7.85
C ASP A 19 -28.26 -24.99 7.92
N ASN A 20 -27.35 -25.66 7.21
CA ASN A 20 -26.01 -25.14 7.00
C ASN A 20 -26.10 -23.99 6.01
N THR A 21 -26.48 -22.83 6.50
CA THR A 21 -26.27 -21.58 5.79
C THR A 21 -24.76 -21.42 5.65
N LEU A 22 -24.25 -21.74 4.48
CA LEU A 22 -22.89 -21.40 4.11
C LEU A 22 -22.81 -19.88 4.12
N GLU A 23 -21.99 -19.33 5.01
CA GLU A 23 -21.68 -17.91 4.96
C GLU A 23 -21.10 -17.59 3.58
N GLU A 24 -21.70 -16.61 2.92
CA GLU A 24 -21.25 -16.15 1.61
C GLU A 24 -19.83 -15.60 1.75
N VAL A 25 -18.84 -16.37 1.28
CA VAL A 25 -17.44 -15.91 1.23
C VAL A 25 -17.30 -14.94 0.07
N ASN A 26 -17.43 -13.67 0.36
CA ASN A 26 -17.19 -12.59 -0.60
C ASN A 26 -15.69 -12.49 -0.89
N ILE A 27 -15.21 -13.21 -1.89
CA ILE A 27 -13.83 -13.13 -2.35
C ILE A 27 -13.69 -11.87 -3.20
N THR A 28 -13.28 -10.78 -2.59
CA THR A 28 -12.93 -9.55 -3.32
C THR A 28 -11.55 -9.73 -3.92
N TYR A 29 -11.47 -10.10 -5.19
CA TYR A 29 -10.21 -10.16 -5.93
C TYR A 29 -9.72 -8.74 -6.21
N LYS A 30 -8.60 -8.35 -5.61
CA LYS A 30 -7.92 -7.09 -5.92
C LYS A 30 -6.87 -7.37 -6.99
N ILE A 31 -6.93 -6.62 -8.09
CA ILE A 31 -5.90 -6.68 -9.12
C ILE A 31 -4.64 -6.00 -8.57
N PRO A 32 -3.53 -6.73 -8.41
CA PRO A 32 -2.34 -6.18 -7.73
C PRO A 32 -1.64 -5.09 -8.53
N VAL A 33 -1.71 -5.13 -9.87
CA VAL A 33 -1.12 -4.14 -10.77
C VAL A 33 -2.13 -3.74 -11.83
N THR A 34 -2.33 -2.45 -12.01
CA THR A 34 -3.22 -1.89 -13.02
C THR A 34 -2.50 -0.81 -13.81
N ILE A 35 -2.69 -0.80 -15.14
CA ILE A 35 -2.16 0.25 -16.02
C ILE A 35 -3.30 1.22 -16.33
N LYS A 36 -3.09 2.51 -16.10
CA LYS A 36 -4.02 3.59 -16.43
C LYS A 36 -3.31 4.66 -17.25
N GLY A 37 -3.46 4.62 -18.57
CA GLY A 37 -2.67 5.48 -19.46
C GLY A 37 -1.17 5.27 -19.22
N ASP A 38 -0.43 6.32 -18.94
CA ASP A 38 1.00 6.29 -18.67
C ASP A 38 1.35 5.99 -17.20
N THR A 39 0.35 5.59 -16.40
CA THR A 39 0.54 5.33 -14.96
C THR A 39 0.43 3.85 -14.66
N LEU A 40 1.46 3.27 -14.04
CA LEU A 40 1.42 1.96 -13.39
C LEU A 40 0.92 2.13 -11.96
N VAL A 41 -0.11 1.41 -11.58
CA VAL A 41 -0.71 1.47 -10.23
C VAL A 41 -0.55 0.12 -9.57
N TYR A 42 0.18 0.07 -8.46
CA TYR A 42 0.35 -1.09 -7.59
C TYR A 42 -0.55 -0.96 -6.37
N ASP A 43 -1.32 -1.99 -6.04
CA ASP A 43 -2.01 -2.10 -4.76
C ASP A 43 -1.01 -2.54 -3.69
N ALA A 44 -0.68 -1.65 -2.75
CA ALA A 44 0.40 -1.91 -1.81
C ALA A 44 0.12 -3.11 -0.89
N ASP A 45 -1.14 -3.33 -0.51
CA ASP A 45 -1.50 -4.42 0.39
C ASP A 45 -1.36 -5.79 -0.27
N SER A 46 -1.47 -5.86 -1.61
CA SER A 46 -1.27 -7.10 -2.37
C SER A 46 0.18 -7.59 -2.38
N PHE A 47 1.14 -6.72 -2.10
CA PHE A 47 2.58 -7.04 -2.07
C PHE A 47 3.17 -7.10 -0.66
N LYS A 48 2.40 -6.77 0.36
CA LYS A 48 2.85 -6.85 1.75
C LYS A 48 2.64 -8.26 2.31
N VAL A 49 3.65 -8.77 3.01
CA VAL A 49 3.57 -10.04 3.76
C VAL A 49 3.56 -9.80 5.28
N GLY A 50 3.49 -8.53 5.72
CA GLY A 50 3.36 -8.17 7.13
C GLY A 50 4.68 -7.84 7.84
N THR A 51 5.82 -7.98 7.17
CA THR A 51 7.15 -7.67 7.72
C THR A 51 7.64 -6.28 7.35
N GLU A 52 6.98 -5.64 6.40
CA GLU A 52 7.34 -4.32 5.88
C GLU A 52 7.04 -3.24 6.89
N LYS A 53 8.05 -2.44 7.21
CA LYS A 53 7.94 -1.32 8.14
C LYS A 53 7.85 0.01 7.42
N LYS A 54 8.59 0.19 6.34
CA LYS A 54 8.77 1.44 5.62
C LYS A 54 8.46 1.29 4.13
N LEU A 55 8.31 2.41 3.43
CA LEU A 55 8.05 2.46 1.98
C LEU A 55 9.10 1.64 1.21
N GLY A 56 10.38 1.75 1.57
CA GLY A 56 11.45 1.01 0.92
C GLY A 56 11.26 -0.50 0.95
N ASP A 57 10.72 -1.04 2.04
CA ASP A 57 10.45 -2.48 2.15
C ASP A 57 9.33 -2.91 1.20
N VAL A 58 8.32 -2.06 1.02
CA VAL A 58 7.22 -2.31 0.09
C VAL A 58 7.70 -2.23 -1.35
N LEU A 59 8.48 -1.18 -1.69
CA LEU A 59 9.01 -0.96 -3.03
C LEU A 59 9.85 -2.14 -3.53
N LYS A 60 10.71 -2.71 -2.68
CA LYS A 60 11.55 -3.88 -3.00
C LYS A 60 10.75 -5.14 -3.37
N ARG A 61 9.46 -5.16 -3.08
CA ARG A 61 8.57 -6.29 -3.43
C ARG A 61 7.77 -6.06 -4.71
N LEU A 62 7.79 -4.85 -5.23
CA LEU A 62 7.05 -4.53 -6.44
C LEU A 62 7.83 -5.04 -7.67
N PRO A 63 7.15 -5.70 -8.62
CA PRO A 63 7.81 -6.15 -9.85
C PRO A 63 8.31 -4.96 -10.65
N GLY A 64 9.56 -5.04 -11.13
CA GLY A 64 10.19 -4.00 -11.94
C GLY A 64 10.64 -2.76 -11.17
N VAL A 65 10.61 -2.78 -9.84
CA VAL A 65 11.07 -1.69 -8.97
C VAL A 65 12.29 -2.15 -8.18
N GLU A 66 13.35 -1.36 -8.24
CA GLU A 66 14.58 -1.58 -7.49
C GLU A 66 14.85 -0.41 -6.55
N VAL A 67 15.37 -0.71 -5.36
CA VAL A 67 15.75 0.30 -4.38
C VAL A 67 17.16 -0.03 -3.88
N ASN A 68 18.10 0.86 -4.14
CA ASN A 68 19.47 0.69 -3.71
C ASN A 68 19.67 0.97 -2.21
N ALA A 69 20.88 0.75 -1.70
CA ALA A 69 21.22 0.97 -0.29
C ALA A 69 21.06 2.44 0.13
N ASP A 70 21.24 3.36 -0.79
CA ASP A 70 21.13 4.80 -0.57
C ASP A 70 19.67 5.30 -0.59
N GLY A 71 18.70 4.42 -0.93
CA GLY A 71 17.29 4.77 -1.03
C GLY A 71 16.89 5.41 -2.37
N GLU A 72 17.77 5.34 -3.39
CA GLU A 72 17.38 5.71 -4.74
C GLU A 72 16.51 4.62 -5.36
N ILE A 73 15.52 5.05 -6.13
CA ILE A 73 14.51 4.17 -6.73
C ILE A 73 14.71 4.11 -8.23
N GLU A 74 14.70 2.90 -8.78
CA GLU A 74 14.67 2.66 -10.21
C GLU A 74 13.44 1.84 -10.58
N VAL A 75 12.79 2.18 -11.68
CA VAL A 75 11.65 1.45 -12.22
C VAL A 75 11.94 1.11 -13.68
N GLU A 76 11.90 -0.19 -13.99
CA GLU A 76 12.24 -0.70 -15.34
C GLU A 76 13.61 -0.17 -15.86
N GLY A 77 14.61 -0.06 -14.93
CA GLY A 77 15.95 0.43 -15.25
C GLY A 77 16.07 1.95 -15.42
N LYS A 78 15.00 2.71 -15.17
CA LYS A 78 15.00 4.17 -15.20
C LYS A 78 14.93 4.73 -13.78
N LYS A 79 15.77 5.72 -13.49
CA LYS A 79 15.79 6.38 -12.17
C LYS A 79 14.53 7.23 -11.96
N VAL A 80 13.94 7.10 -10.77
CA VAL A 80 12.83 7.96 -10.33
C VAL A 80 13.39 9.31 -9.88
N GLY A 81 12.94 10.37 -10.54
CA GLY A 81 13.40 11.73 -10.24
C GLY A 81 12.78 12.32 -8.99
N LYS A 82 11.50 12.04 -8.74
CA LYS A 82 10.76 12.63 -7.61
C LYS A 82 9.82 11.63 -6.96
N VAL A 83 9.63 11.80 -5.63
CA VAL A 83 8.60 11.08 -4.87
C VAL A 83 7.55 12.07 -4.37
N LEU A 84 6.31 11.80 -4.72
CA LEU A 84 5.14 12.58 -4.33
C LEU A 84 4.31 11.81 -3.30
N VAL A 85 3.63 12.52 -2.43
CA VAL A 85 2.62 11.96 -1.52
C VAL A 85 1.28 12.63 -1.81
N GLU A 86 0.27 11.86 -2.18
CA GLU A 86 -1.05 12.36 -2.61
C GLU A 86 -0.97 13.39 -3.75
N GLY A 87 0.01 13.27 -4.64
CA GLY A 87 0.23 14.15 -5.77
C GLY A 87 0.98 15.44 -5.46
N LYS A 88 1.45 15.62 -4.23
CA LYS A 88 2.21 16.80 -3.80
C LYS A 88 3.64 16.39 -3.43
N GLU A 89 4.57 17.29 -3.61
CA GLU A 89 5.93 17.10 -3.11
C GLU A 89 5.91 17.06 -1.58
N PHE A 90 6.61 16.08 -1.07
CA PHE A 90 6.89 15.92 0.35
C PHE A 90 8.38 15.60 0.47
N PHE A 91 9.05 16.06 1.50
CA PHE A 91 10.51 15.94 1.64
C PHE A 91 11.29 16.59 0.48
N ASP A 92 10.81 17.71 -0.05
CA ASP A 92 11.39 18.38 -1.23
C ASP A 92 11.57 17.44 -2.45
N GLY A 93 10.70 16.42 -2.56
CA GLY A 93 10.78 15.38 -3.58
C GLY A 93 11.89 14.34 -3.36
N ASP A 94 12.63 14.41 -2.25
CA ASP A 94 13.75 13.50 -1.98
C ASP A 94 13.25 12.07 -1.76
N SER A 95 13.65 11.20 -2.69
CA SER A 95 13.29 9.78 -2.67
C SER A 95 13.87 9.06 -1.45
N LYS A 96 15.08 9.41 -1.01
CA LYS A 96 15.78 8.75 0.10
C LYS A 96 15.04 8.94 1.41
N ILE A 97 14.64 10.19 1.68
CA ILE A 97 13.89 10.52 2.90
C ILE A 97 12.54 9.83 2.88
N ALA A 98 11.83 9.86 1.74
CA ALA A 98 10.54 9.19 1.59
C ALA A 98 10.64 7.67 1.83
N VAL A 99 11.59 6.99 1.18
CA VAL A 99 11.83 5.55 1.29
C VAL A 99 12.11 5.11 2.72
N GLN A 100 12.88 5.91 3.46
CA GLN A 100 13.33 5.58 4.80
C GLN A 100 12.32 5.91 5.91
N ASN A 101 11.36 6.80 5.66
CA ASN A 101 10.52 7.34 6.73
C ASN A 101 9.03 7.07 6.56
N ILE A 102 8.48 6.98 5.34
CA ILE A 102 7.04 6.73 5.16
C ILE A 102 6.69 5.31 5.66
N PRO A 103 5.77 5.17 6.61
CA PRO A 103 5.41 3.86 7.15
C PRO A 103 4.60 3.05 6.14
N ALA A 104 4.97 1.77 5.98
CA ALA A 104 4.29 0.83 5.09
C ALA A 104 2.79 0.72 5.39
N SER A 105 2.40 0.82 6.66
CA SER A 105 1.01 0.74 7.11
C SER A 105 0.12 1.88 6.60
N ALA A 106 0.70 3.02 6.26
CA ALA A 106 -0.03 4.17 5.74
C ALA A 106 -0.31 4.10 4.23
N ILE A 107 0.40 3.24 3.50
CA ILE A 107 0.36 3.18 2.04
C ILE A 107 -0.83 2.33 1.56
N ASP A 108 -1.66 2.90 0.70
CA ASP A 108 -2.74 2.23 -0.03
C ASP A 108 -2.26 1.78 -1.41
N LYS A 109 -1.78 2.73 -2.23
CA LYS A 109 -1.32 2.46 -3.59
C LYS A 109 -0.02 3.18 -3.90
N ILE A 110 0.73 2.61 -4.82
CA ILE A 110 1.96 3.19 -5.36
C ILE A 110 1.74 3.37 -6.86
N GLN A 111 1.89 4.60 -7.33
CA GLN A 111 1.68 4.96 -8.72
C GLN A 111 3.02 5.40 -9.33
N VAL A 112 3.42 4.74 -10.40
CA VAL A 112 4.56 5.16 -11.23
C VAL A 112 4.03 6.01 -12.36
N LEU A 113 4.36 7.28 -12.35
CA LEU A 113 3.98 8.25 -13.36
C LEU A 113 5.09 8.32 -14.40
N LYS A 114 4.80 7.88 -15.62
CA LYS A 114 5.69 8.04 -16.78
C LYS A 114 5.47 9.42 -17.38
N ASN A 115 6.51 10.00 -17.99
CA ASN A 115 6.46 11.33 -18.60
C ASN A 115 6.00 12.42 -17.60
N PHE A 116 6.50 12.35 -16.36
CA PHE A 116 6.12 13.30 -15.32
C PHE A 116 6.72 14.68 -15.60
N SER A 117 5.86 15.70 -15.63
CA SER A 117 6.25 17.10 -15.71
C SER A 117 5.38 17.92 -14.74
N GLU A 118 6.02 18.75 -13.94
CA GLU A 118 5.30 19.66 -13.03
C GLU A 118 4.41 20.64 -13.79
N VAL A 119 4.91 21.14 -14.91
CA VAL A 119 4.16 22.04 -15.81
C VAL A 119 3.00 21.29 -16.44
N GLY A 120 3.21 20.03 -16.81
CA GLY A 120 2.16 19.16 -17.38
C GLY A 120 1.01 18.90 -16.41
N GLN A 121 1.29 18.75 -15.11
CA GLN A 121 0.24 18.62 -14.10
C GLN A 121 -0.62 19.88 -13.95
N LEU A 122 -0.03 21.05 -14.10
CA LEU A 122 -0.73 22.34 -13.98
C LEU A 122 -1.46 22.74 -15.26
N SER A 123 -0.88 22.45 -16.42
CA SER A 123 -1.38 22.91 -17.72
C SER A 123 -2.14 21.83 -18.51
N GLY A 124 -2.09 20.56 -18.08
CA GLY A 124 -2.66 19.44 -18.84
C GLY A 124 -1.92 19.12 -20.15
N VAL A 125 -0.78 19.76 -20.42
CA VAL A 125 0.05 19.51 -21.59
C VAL A 125 1.02 18.39 -21.26
N GLN A 126 0.97 17.29 -22.03
CA GLN A 126 1.98 16.24 -21.92
C GLN A 126 3.31 16.75 -22.45
N ASP A 127 4.28 16.85 -21.55
CA ASP A 127 5.67 17.07 -21.91
C ASP A 127 6.31 15.71 -22.20
N ASN A 128 6.99 15.58 -23.33
CA ASN A 128 7.72 14.35 -23.71
C ASN A 128 9.00 14.15 -22.88
N SER A 129 8.99 14.56 -21.62
CA SER A 129 10.09 14.32 -20.72
C SER A 129 10.08 12.85 -20.24
N ASP A 130 11.18 12.15 -20.44
CA ASP A 130 11.38 10.73 -20.04
C ASP A 130 11.49 10.59 -18.50
N ASN A 131 10.95 11.56 -17.74
CA ASN A 131 11.03 11.63 -16.30
C ASN A 131 10.01 10.72 -15.63
N LEU A 132 10.48 9.93 -14.66
CA LEU A 132 9.65 9.11 -13.81
C LEU A 132 9.43 9.78 -12.47
N ALA A 133 8.19 9.80 -12.01
CA ALA A 133 7.86 10.16 -10.64
C ALA A 133 7.08 9.03 -9.96
N LEU A 134 7.27 8.89 -8.66
CA LEU A 134 6.54 7.95 -7.84
C LEU A 134 5.53 8.71 -7.00
N ASN A 135 4.25 8.39 -7.09
CA ASN A 135 3.21 8.98 -6.26
C ASN A 135 2.65 7.97 -5.27
N ILE A 136 2.79 8.26 -4.00
CA ILE A 136 2.32 7.44 -2.90
C ILE A 136 0.91 7.88 -2.51
N ARG A 137 -0.06 6.97 -2.65
CA ARG A 137 -1.42 7.19 -2.18
C ARG A 137 -1.57 6.60 -0.79
N LEU A 138 -2.12 7.39 0.12
CA LEU A 138 -2.30 7.00 1.52
C LEU A 138 -3.68 6.39 1.77
N LYS A 139 -3.76 5.49 2.74
CA LYS A 139 -5.03 4.89 3.19
C LYS A 139 -5.99 5.95 3.72
N LYS A 140 -7.28 5.70 3.57
CA LYS A 140 -8.32 6.53 4.20
C LYS A 140 -8.07 6.63 5.70
N GLY A 141 -8.09 7.85 6.25
CA GLY A 141 -7.79 8.11 7.66
C GLY A 141 -6.30 8.34 7.99
N LYS A 142 -5.40 8.20 7.02
CA LYS A 142 -3.97 8.51 7.15
C LYS A 142 -3.57 9.79 6.41
N LYS A 143 -4.48 10.76 6.35
CA LYS A 143 -4.23 12.04 5.67
C LYS A 143 -3.70 13.14 6.60
N ASN A 144 -3.88 12.98 7.92
CA ASN A 144 -3.34 13.87 8.95
C ASN A 144 -2.74 12.99 10.03
N PHE A 145 -1.42 12.77 10.00
CA PHE A 145 -0.80 11.89 10.98
C PHE A 145 0.68 12.20 11.18
N TRP A 146 1.13 11.88 12.39
CA TRP A 146 2.54 11.90 12.77
C TRP A 146 3.18 10.55 12.50
N PHE A 147 4.40 10.56 12.04
CA PHE A 147 5.22 9.36 11.90
C PHE A 147 6.70 9.70 12.08
N GLY A 148 7.52 8.71 12.34
CA GLY A 148 8.94 8.90 12.54
C GLY A 148 9.56 7.79 13.36
N GLU A 149 10.79 8.01 13.78
CA GLU A 149 11.56 7.08 14.60
C GLU A 149 12.38 7.83 15.64
N ILE A 150 12.64 7.17 16.76
CA ILE A 150 13.53 7.66 17.80
C ILE A 150 14.61 6.60 17.98
N ASN A 151 15.85 6.96 17.66
CA ASN A 151 17.01 6.12 17.92
C ASN A 151 17.68 6.61 19.21
N ALA A 152 17.66 5.79 20.26
CA ALA A 152 18.28 6.08 21.52
C ALA A 152 19.31 5.01 21.86
N GLY A 153 20.46 5.42 22.37
CA GLY A 153 21.53 4.55 22.80
C GLY A 153 22.18 5.05 24.09
N PHE A 154 22.58 4.12 24.94
CA PHE A 154 23.36 4.38 26.13
C PHE A 154 24.74 3.71 25.97
N GLY A 155 25.78 4.41 26.37
CA GLY A 155 27.15 3.92 26.35
C GLY A 155 27.79 4.04 27.73
N ASP A 156 29.00 3.52 27.85
CA ASP A 156 29.79 3.65 29.08
C ASP A 156 30.07 5.12 29.42
N ASN A 157 30.38 5.41 30.69
CA ASN A 157 30.65 6.74 31.18
C ASN A 157 29.53 7.78 31.02
N ASN A 158 28.29 7.40 31.30
CA ASN A 158 27.11 8.28 31.22
C ASN A 158 26.89 8.94 29.84
N ARG A 159 27.34 8.30 28.76
CA ARG A 159 27.08 8.78 27.41
C ARG A 159 25.72 8.31 26.95
N PHE A 160 24.94 9.20 26.38
CA PHE A 160 23.68 8.86 25.74
C PHE A 160 23.60 9.53 24.37
N VAL A 161 22.89 8.89 23.46
CA VAL A 161 22.57 9.42 22.14
C VAL A 161 21.05 9.29 21.96
N ALA A 162 20.42 10.36 21.51
CA ALA A 162 19.02 10.35 21.12
C ALA A 162 18.86 11.13 19.82
N ASN A 163 18.45 10.45 18.78
CA ASN A 163 18.20 11.02 17.45
C ASN A 163 16.71 10.83 17.09
N PRO A 164 15.83 11.75 17.49
CA PRO A 164 14.44 11.74 17.05
C PRO A 164 14.34 12.24 15.60
N LYS A 165 13.55 11.54 14.80
CA LYS A 165 13.06 11.99 13.49
C LYS A 165 11.56 11.94 13.52
N LEU A 166 10.91 13.09 13.39
CA LEU A 166 9.45 13.21 13.49
C LEU A 166 8.93 14.01 12.31
N PHE A 167 7.92 13.46 11.64
CA PHE A 167 7.28 14.05 10.48
C PHE A 167 5.78 14.16 10.73
N PHE A 168 5.20 15.22 10.24
CA PHE A 168 3.76 15.40 10.18
C PHE A 168 3.31 15.58 8.75
N TYR A 169 2.40 14.74 8.31
CA TYR A 169 1.77 14.87 7.01
C TYR A 169 0.35 15.38 7.14
N SER A 170 0.01 16.39 6.33
CA SER A 170 -1.33 16.90 6.11
C SER A 170 -1.49 17.24 4.61
N PRO A 171 -2.70 17.14 4.01
CA PRO A 171 -2.94 17.61 2.65
C PRO A 171 -2.73 19.11 2.44
N GLU A 172 -2.85 19.90 3.51
CA GLU A 172 -2.74 21.34 3.46
C GLU A 172 -1.31 21.83 3.69
N TYR A 173 -0.59 21.18 4.60
CA TYR A 173 0.80 21.51 4.95
C TYR A 173 1.56 20.28 5.42
N SER A 174 2.87 20.30 5.22
CA SER A 174 3.80 19.28 5.72
C SER A 174 4.87 19.93 6.60
N ILE A 175 5.26 19.21 7.65
CA ILE A 175 6.34 19.60 8.57
C ILE A 175 7.35 18.46 8.58
N ASN A 176 8.60 18.77 8.30
CA ASN A 176 9.75 17.86 8.29
C ASN A 176 11.00 18.54 8.87
#